data_0a75be409891861637ab803c07206658
#
_entry.id   0a75be409891861637ab803c07206658
#
_cell.length_a   1.000
_cell.length_b   1.000
_cell.length_c   1.000
_cell.angle_alpha   90.00
_cell.angle_beta   90.00
_cell.angle_gamma   90.00
#
_symmetry.space_group_name_H-M   'P 1'
#
loop_
_entity.id
_entity.type
_entity.pdbx_description
1 polymer ?
#
loop_
_entity_poly.entity_id
_entity_poly.type
_entity_poly.pdbx_seq_one_letter_code
_entity_poly.pdbx_strand_id
1 'polypeptide(L)'
;MAIVKIINSPRSQNLKGLHGVLAYCCRDAKTTHEGRKLITGINCVPQIALQEFMNTKRLHGQTGGRMYYHMVQSFPPEETITPESAHEIAVKLAASIPGFEIVVATHRDAHHVHSHFVINSVSFETGKKYHS
;
A
#
# COMPACT_ATOMS: atom_id res chain seq x y z
N MET A 1 -12.38 -2.19 -16.43
CA MET A 1 -10.97 -2.59 -16.42
C MET A 1 -10.20 -1.78 -15.40
N ALA A 2 -9.43 -2.43 -14.55
CA ALA A 2 -8.63 -1.77 -13.54
C ALA A 2 -7.40 -1.09 -14.16
N ILE A 3 -7.05 0.07 -13.63
CA ILE A 3 -5.85 0.81 -14.04
C ILE A 3 -4.94 0.90 -12.81
N VAL A 4 -3.67 0.50 -12.98
CA VAL A 4 -2.67 0.57 -11.91
C VAL A 4 -1.64 1.63 -12.27
N LYS A 5 -1.36 2.53 -11.33
CA LYS A 5 -0.38 3.61 -11.51
C LYS A 5 0.55 3.67 -10.32
N ILE A 6 1.83 3.93 -10.58
CA ILE A 6 2.79 4.30 -9.54
C ILE A 6 2.65 5.81 -9.32
N ILE A 7 2.47 6.19 -8.07
CA ILE A 7 2.28 7.59 -7.69
C ILE A 7 3.62 8.19 -7.28
N ASN A 8 3.99 9.30 -7.92
CA ASN A 8 5.08 10.12 -7.43
C ASN A 8 4.55 10.96 -6.27
N SER A 9 4.76 10.47 -5.06
CA SER A 9 4.23 11.10 -3.88
C SER A 9 4.86 12.48 -3.67
N PRO A 10 4.06 13.49 -3.28
CA PRO A 10 4.63 14.76 -2.82
C PRO A 10 5.34 14.61 -1.48
N ARG A 11 5.15 13.49 -0.81
CA ARG A 11 5.81 13.22 0.48
C ARG A 11 7.25 12.80 0.24
N SER A 12 8.13 13.21 1.15
CA SER A 12 9.54 12.90 1.05
C SER A 12 9.82 11.41 1.28
N GLN A 13 10.92 10.94 0.69
CA GLN A 13 11.40 9.56 0.84
C GLN A 13 12.29 9.45 2.09
N ASN A 14 11.68 9.63 3.25
CA ASN A 14 12.31 9.51 4.55
C ASN A 14 11.29 8.94 5.56
N LEU A 15 11.70 8.81 6.81
CA LEU A 15 10.84 8.25 7.85
C LEU A 15 9.54 9.04 8.01
N LYS A 16 9.62 10.36 7.97
CA LYS A 16 8.44 11.23 8.08
C LYS A 16 7.49 11.01 6.90
N GLY A 17 8.04 10.89 5.69
CA GLY A 17 7.25 10.64 4.49
C GLY A 17 6.58 9.27 4.52
N LEU A 18 7.29 8.25 4.95
CA LEU A 18 6.74 6.90 5.09
C LEU A 18 5.61 6.89 6.12
N HIS A 19 5.84 7.50 7.27
CA HIS A 19 4.79 7.63 8.30
C HIS A 19 3.56 8.34 7.73
N GLY A 20 3.79 9.42 7.01
CA GLY A 20 2.70 10.22 6.43
C GLY A 20 1.87 9.47 5.39
N VAL A 21 2.52 8.71 4.49
CA VAL A 21 1.78 7.97 3.48
C VAL A 21 0.99 6.81 4.08
N LEU A 22 1.54 6.13 5.07
CA LEU A 22 0.82 5.07 5.78
C LEU A 22 -0.39 5.63 6.52
N ALA A 23 -0.22 6.75 7.22
CA ALA A 23 -1.31 7.39 7.94
C ALA A 23 -2.41 7.86 6.98
N TYR A 24 -2.04 8.46 5.87
CA TYR A 24 -3.00 8.92 4.86
C TYR A 24 -3.79 7.77 4.26
N CYS A 25 -3.10 6.73 3.80
CA CYS A 25 -3.75 5.60 3.13
C CYS A 25 -4.65 4.80 4.07
N CYS A 26 -4.32 4.75 5.36
CA CYS A 26 -5.05 3.94 6.34
C CYS A 26 -6.06 4.72 7.17
N ARG A 27 -6.48 5.91 6.74
CA ARG A 27 -7.46 6.73 7.48
C ARG A 27 -8.78 5.99 7.58
N ASP A 28 -9.32 5.89 8.79
CA ASP A 28 -10.59 5.21 9.05
C ASP A 28 -11.74 5.75 8.19
N ALA A 29 -11.83 7.08 8.07
CA ALA A 29 -12.90 7.71 7.30
C ALA A 29 -12.92 7.28 5.83
N LYS A 30 -11.77 6.88 5.28
CA LYS A 30 -11.64 6.48 3.87
C LYS A 30 -11.71 4.97 3.67
N THR A 31 -11.37 4.19 4.68
CA THR A 31 -11.17 2.74 4.55
C THR A 31 -12.26 1.90 5.21
N THR A 32 -13.19 2.51 5.95
CA THR A 32 -14.29 1.78 6.58
C THR A 32 -15.52 1.83 5.66
N HIS A 33 -16.05 0.66 5.34
CA HIS A 33 -17.26 0.52 4.55
C HIS A 33 -18.19 -0.49 5.22
N GLU A 34 -19.38 -0.04 5.59
CA GLU A 34 -20.41 -0.86 6.26
C GLU A 34 -19.84 -1.60 7.47
N GLY A 35 -19.06 -0.89 8.30
CA GLY A 35 -18.45 -1.44 9.50
C GLY A 35 -17.22 -2.31 9.25
N ARG A 36 -16.83 -2.53 8.00
CA ARG A 36 -15.64 -3.33 7.64
C ARG A 36 -14.49 -2.42 7.30
N LYS A 37 -13.33 -2.73 7.86
CA LYS A 37 -12.11 -1.99 7.59
C LYS A 37 -11.38 -2.63 6.40
N LEU A 38 -11.21 -1.86 5.34
CA LEU A 38 -10.61 -2.35 4.09
C LEU A 38 -9.11 -2.04 4.05
N ILE A 39 -8.40 -2.63 5.01
CA ILE A 39 -6.94 -2.54 5.12
C ILE A 39 -6.39 -3.94 5.34
N THR A 40 -5.42 -4.34 4.53
CA THR A 40 -4.79 -5.65 4.63
C THR A 40 -3.27 -5.49 4.51
N GLY A 41 -2.54 -6.18 5.39
CA GLY A 41 -1.09 -6.29 5.28
C GLY A 41 -0.70 -7.56 4.55
N ILE A 42 0.22 -7.43 3.61
CA ILE A 42 0.86 -8.58 2.95
C ILE A 42 2.26 -8.68 3.53
N ASN A 43 2.54 -9.77 4.20
CA ASN A 43 3.80 -10.01 4.90
C ASN A 43 4.11 -8.99 5.99
N CYS A 44 3.11 -8.26 6.45
CA CYS A 44 3.24 -7.28 7.52
C CYS A 44 1.89 -7.07 8.21
N VAL A 45 1.94 -6.47 9.39
CA VAL A 45 0.76 -6.07 10.14
C VAL A 45 0.55 -4.57 9.92
N PRO A 46 -0.58 -4.13 9.35
CA PRO A 46 -0.77 -2.72 8.99
C PRO A 46 -0.57 -1.75 10.15
N GLN A 47 -1.00 -2.11 11.35
CA GLN A 47 -0.92 -1.24 12.53
C GLN A 47 0.52 -0.93 12.95
N ILE A 48 1.47 -1.78 12.58
CA ILE A 48 2.89 -1.61 12.90
C ILE A 48 3.77 -1.62 11.64
N ALA A 49 3.17 -1.33 10.49
CA ALA A 49 3.88 -1.40 9.21
C ALA A 49 5.12 -0.51 9.17
N LEU A 50 5.04 0.69 9.74
CA LEU A 50 6.19 1.59 9.80
C LEU A 50 7.39 0.91 10.46
N GLN A 51 7.17 0.30 11.61
CA GLN A 51 8.22 -0.40 12.36
C GLN A 51 8.73 -1.60 11.61
N GLU A 52 7.82 -2.38 11.00
CA GLU A 52 8.21 -3.56 10.25
C GLU A 52 9.01 -3.21 9.00
N PHE A 53 8.60 -2.18 8.27
CA PHE A 53 9.33 -1.69 7.11
C PHE A 53 10.74 -1.26 7.50
N MET A 54 10.86 -0.50 8.59
CA MET A 54 12.15 -0.03 9.07
C MET A 54 13.04 -1.17 9.58
N ASN A 55 12.44 -2.15 10.25
CA ASN A 55 13.18 -3.32 10.72
C ASN A 55 13.79 -4.11 9.55
N THR A 56 13.01 -4.31 8.49
CA THR A 56 13.49 -4.97 7.27
C THR A 56 14.67 -4.21 6.68
N LYS A 57 14.57 -2.89 6.57
CA LYS A 57 15.67 -2.05 6.05
C LYS A 57 16.93 -2.16 6.89
N ARG A 58 16.78 -2.10 8.20
CA ARG A 58 17.94 -2.19 9.12
C ARG A 58 18.59 -3.56 9.08
N LEU A 59 17.75 -4.61 9.06
CA LEU A 59 18.26 -5.98 9.00
C LEU A 59 19.12 -6.23 7.78
N HIS A 60 18.77 -5.62 6.66
CA HIS A 60 19.49 -5.79 5.40
C HIS A 60 20.47 -4.64 5.09
N GLY A 61 20.65 -3.70 6.01
CA GLY A 61 21.56 -2.58 5.82
C GLY A 61 21.17 -1.63 4.70
N GLN A 62 19.85 -1.49 4.44
CA GLN A 62 19.31 -0.69 3.33
C GLN A 62 18.43 0.45 3.87
N THR A 63 19.04 1.32 4.68
CA THR A 63 18.29 2.39 5.35
C THR A 63 18.22 3.69 4.56
N GLY A 64 19.01 3.82 3.48
CA GLY A 64 19.04 5.05 2.67
C GLY A 64 18.22 4.94 1.41
N GLY A 65 18.14 6.05 0.69
CA GLY A 65 17.45 6.12 -0.59
C GLY A 65 15.94 6.04 -0.47
N ARG A 66 15.31 5.47 -1.48
CA ARG A 66 13.85 5.33 -1.52
C ARG A 66 13.36 4.46 -0.37
N MET A 67 12.34 4.94 0.31
CA MET A 67 11.78 4.27 1.49
C MET A 67 10.58 3.38 1.14
N TYR A 68 9.82 3.77 0.13
CA TYR A 68 8.58 3.08 -0.24
C TYR A 68 8.19 3.39 -1.67
N TYR A 69 7.34 2.53 -2.22
CA TYR A 69 6.59 2.81 -3.44
C TYR A 69 5.12 2.96 -3.10
N HIS A 70 4.45 3.87 -3.75
CA HIS A 70 3.02 4.09 -3.61
C HIS A 70 2.36 3.80 -4.96
N MET A 71 1.49 2.81 -4.99
CA MET A 71 0.70 2.49 -6.18
C MET A 71 -0.78 2.71 -5.89
N VAL A 72 -1.53 2.99 -6.94
CA VAL A 72 -2.99 3.10 -6.86
C VAL A 72 -3.60 2.26 -7.96
N GLN A 73 -4.60 1.45 -7.61
CA GLN A 73 -5.45 0.73 -8.55
C GLN A 73 -6.83 1.37 -8.53
N SER A 74 -7.32 1.77 -9.69
CA SER A 74 -8.63 2.39 -9.82
C SER A 74 -9.44 1.71 -10.91
N PHE A 75 -10.74 1.94 -10.87
CA PHE A 75 -11.69 1.39 -11.84
C PHE A 75 -12.41 2.54 -12.53
N PRO A 76 -12.78 2.38 -13.83
CA PRO A 76 -13.54 3.40 -14.53
C PRO A 76 -14.86 3.70 -13.80
N PRO A 77 -15.32 4.96 -13.81
CA PRO A 77 -16.57 5.32 -13.12
C PRO A 77 -17.78 4.54 -13.60
N GLU A 78 -17.79 4.10 -14.84
CA GLU A 78 -18.88 3.31 -15.42
C GLU A 78 -18.90 1.86 -14.94
N GLU A 79 -17.81 1.35 -14.38
CA GLU A 79 -17.81 0.02 -13.79
C GLU A 79 -18.43 0.05 -12.40
N THR A 80 -19.41 -0.80 -12.18
CA THR A 80 -20.01 -0.97 -10.86
C THR A 80 -19.21 -2.01 -10.09
N ILE A 81 -18.40 -1.54 -9.15
CA ILE A 81 -17.62 -2.40 -8.29
C ILE A 81 -17.82 -1.99 -6.83
N THR A 82 -17.98 -2.97 -5.96
CA THR A 82 -18.08 -2.69 -4.53
C THR A 82 -16.69 -2.45 -3.95
N PRO A 83 -16.59 -1.67 -2.86
CA PRO A 83 -15.30 -1.52 -2.17
C PRO A 83 -14.69 -2.85 -1.74
N GLU A 84 -15.50 -3.79 -1.28
CA GLU A 84 -15.04 -5.12 -0.86
C GLU A 84 -14.44 -5.91 -2.01
N SER A 85 -15.10 -5.92 -3.17
CA SER A 85 -14.59 -6.60 -4.36
C SER A 85 -13.31 -5.95 -4.86
N ALA A 86 -13.25 -4.63 -4.87
CA ALA A 86 -12.04 -3.90 -5.24
C ALA A 86 -10.89 -4.25 -4.30
N HIS A 87 -11.18 -4.35 -3.00
CA HIS A 87 -10.17 -4.70 -2.01
C HIS A 87 -9.62 -6.13 -2.24
N GLU A 88 -10.49 -7.09 -2.51
CA GLU A 88 -10.08 -8.45 -2.82
C GLU A 88 -9.16 -8.51 -4.04
N ILE A 89 -9.51 -7.77 -5.08
CA ILE A 89 -8.68 -7.68 -6.30
C ILE A 89 -7.31 -7.10 -5.96
N ALA A 90 -7.29 -6.02 -5.17
CA ALA A 90 -6.05 -5.36 -4.76
C ALA A 90 -5.17 -6.30 -3.92
N VAL A 91 -5.76 -7.02 -2.98
CA VAL A 91 -5.02 -7.97 -2.14
C VAL A 91 -4.39 -9.08 -3.00
N LYS A 92 -5.11 -9.59 -3.98
CA LYS A 92 -4.56 -10.58 -4.91
C LYS A 92 -3.38 -10.03 -5.71
N LEU A 93 -3.50 -8.80 -6.18
CA LEU A 93 -2.41 -8.14 -6.91
C LEU A 93 -1.17 -8.00 -6.01
N ALA A 94 -1.36 -7.50 -4.80
CA ALA A 94 -0.25 -7.34 -3.84
C ALA A 94 0.40 -8.69 -3.51
N ALA A 95 -0.40 -9.72 -3.29
CA ALA A 95 0.10 -11.06 -3.00
C ALA A 95 0.90 -11.67 -4.16
N SER A 96 0.72 -11.17 -5.36
CA SER A 96 1.48 -11.63 -6.53
C SER A 96 2.88 -11.00 -6.63
N ILE A 97 3.20 -10.05 -5.76
CA ILE A 97 4.52 -9.43 -5.69
C ILE A 97 5.29 -10.12 -4.56
N PRO A 98 6.15 -11.09 -4.86
CA PRO A 98 6.78 -11.89 -3.81
C PRO A 98 7.88 -11.14 -3.07
N GLY A 99 8.00 -11.41 -1.79
CA GLY A 99 9.15 -10.97 -0.99
C GLY A 99 9.08 -9.53 -0.49
N PHE A 100 7.92 -8.88 -0.55
CA PHE A 100 7.77 -7.49 -0.07
C PHE A 100 6.66 -7.37 0.95
N GLU A 101 6.87 -6.46 1.89
CA GLU A 101 5.84 -6.03 2.84
C GLU A 101 5.01 -4.95 2.16
N ILE A 102 3.69 -5.14 2.11
CA ILE A 102 2.78 -4.23 1.42
C ILE A 102 1.58 -3.98 2.30
N VAL A 103 1.20 -2.72 2.45
CA VAL A 103 -0.08 -2.34 3.04
C VAL A 103 -1.03 -2.00 1.91
N VAL A 104 -2.17 -2.67 1.88
CA VAL A 104 -3.24 -2.44 0.91
C VAL A 104 -4.40 -1.77 1.62
N ALA A 105 -4.81 -0.60 1.16
CA ALA A 105 -5.91 0.15 1.75
C ALA A 105 -6.86 0.61 0.64
N THR A 106 -8.12 0.20 0.73
CA THR A 106 -9.13 0.56 -0.27
C THR A 106 -9.95 1.73 0.23
N HIS A 107 -10.02 2.78 -0.57
CA HIS A 107 -10.75 4.00 -0.31
C HIS A 107 -12.06 4.02 -1.10
N ARG A 108 -13.10 4.47 -0.45
CA ARG A 108 -14.37 4.75 -1.10
C ARG A 108 -14.63 6.24 -1.05
N ASP A 109 -14.62 6.87 -2.22
CA ASP A 109 -15.11 8.24 -2.41
C ASP A 109 -16.48 8.20 -3.09
N ALA A 110 -17.16 9.35 -3.19
CA ALA A 110 -18.54 9.43 -3.66
C ALA A 110 -18.78 8.74 -5.01
N HIS A 111 -17.81 8.80 -5.92
CA HIS A 111 -17.94 8.26 -7.28
C HIS A 111 -16.85 7.29 -7.67
N HIS A 112 -15.91 7.02 -6.77
CA HIS A 112 -14.74 6.22 -7.10
C HIS A 112 -14.39 5.26 -5.99
N VAL A 113 -14.00 4.05 -6.39
CA VAL A 113 -13.36 3.11 -5.50
C VAL A 113 -11.93 2.93 -6.02
N HIS A 114 -10.96 3.12 -5.16
CA HIS A 114 -9.56 2.93 -5.53
C HIS A 114 -8.78 2.34 -4.36
N SER A 115 -7.78 1.56 -4.68
CA SER A 115 -6.94 0.91 -3.66
C SER A 115 -5.53 1.48 -3.72
N HIS A 116 -4.99 1.77 -2.55
CA HIS A 116 -3.62 2.22 -2.37
C HIS A 116 -2.75 1.06 -1.91
N PHE A 117 -1.54 1.02 -2.44
CA PHE A 117 -0.53 0.04 -2.05
C PHE A 117 0.69 0.82 -1.56
N VAL A 118 1.10 0.59 -0.33
CA VAL A 118 2.36 1.13 0.19
C VAL A 118 3.31 -0.05 0.31
N ILE A 119 4.34 -0.06 -0.53
CA ILE A 119 5.27 -1.18 -0.66
C ILE A 119 6.60 -0.79 -0.06
N ASN A 120 7.11 -1.60 0.88
CA ASN A 120 8.46 -1.39 1.37
C ASN A 120 9.43 -1.50 0.20
N SER A 121 10.35 -0.56 0.09
CA SER A 121 11.31 -0.54 -1.01
C SER A 121 12.33 -1.69 -0.97
N VAL A 122 12.45 -2.36 0.18
CA VAL A 122 13.44 -3.42 0.39
C VAL A 122 12.74 -4.75 0.61
N SER A 123 13.16 -5.78 -0.14
CA SER A 123 12.64 -7.13 0.04
C SER A 123 13.07 -7.70 1.40
N PHE A 124 12.13 -8.27 2.13
CA PHE A 124 12.45 -8.95 3.38
C PHE A 124 13.14 -10.30 3.15
N GLU A 125 13.03 -10.85 1.94
CA GLU A 125 13.67 -12.11 1.60
C GLU A 125 15.11 -11.91 1.10
N THR A 126 15.33 -11.00 0.18
CA THR A 126 16.61 -10.84 -0.51
C THR A 126 17.42 -9.66 -0.02
N GLY A 127 16.80 -8.70 0.64
CA GLY A 127 17.44 -7.44 1.02
C GLY A 127 17.65 -6.49 -0.14
N LYS A 128 17.20 -6.85 -1.33
CA LYS A 128 17.34 -6.00 -2.52
C LYS A 128 16.16 -5.05 -2.63
N LYS A 129 16.40 -3.90 -3.26
CA LYS A 129 15.34 -2.92 -3.50
C LYS A 129 14.45 -3.36 -4.63
N TYR A 130 13.17 -2.97 -4.52
CA TYR A 130 12.17 -3.25 -5.54
C TYR A 130 12.53 -2.55 -6.86
N HIS A 131 12.33 -3.28 -7.96
CA HIS A 131 12.47 -2.74 -9.31
C HIS A 131 11.17 -2.99 -10.07
N SER A 132 10.57 -1.95 -10.57
CA SER A 132 9.35 -2.03 -11.38
C SER A 132 9.64 -2.44 -12.81
#